data_107aa03179def4aee5d56db31c69af23
#
_entry.id   107aa03179def4aee5d56db31c69af23
#
_cell.length_a   1.000
_cell.length_b   1.000
_cell.length_c   1.000
_cell.angle_alpha   90.00
_cell.angle_beta   90.00
_cell.angle_gamma   90.00
#
_symmetry.space_group_name_H-M   'P 1'
#
loop_
_entity.id
_entity.type
_entity.pdbx_description
1 polymer ?
#
loop_
_entity_poly.entity_id
_entity_poly.type
_entity_poly.pdbx_seq_one_letter_code
_entity_poly.pdbx_strand_id
1 'polypeptide(L)'
;MDMGLWGMPGTMGMSFISFLIMWTLMMAAMMLSSIAPLAALYERTVTSNRGPRLSALGGGYVMAWGATGVAAFVIADVFGDIAADRPTLAQWVAVACFCAAGLYQLTPLKMRCLDHCRSPLGHLMQFIGFRGPLRDLRAGVHHGLFCLGCCWALMLMMVAFGVMNMAAMIGLALVIAIEKHWRHGERFARVVGFIAIVWALAIIIDPSAAPGLDPDAVMNMDMNMDGDMNMDGDMNMDGDMNMDGDM
;
A
#
# COMPACT_ATOMS: atom_id res chain seq x y z
N MET A 1 -24.27 14.75 -17.40
CA MET A 1 -23.19 14.75 -16.43
C MET A 1 -22.03 14.03 -17.08
N ASP A 2 -21.07 14.80 -17.60
CA ASP A 2 -19.87 14.23 -18.21
C ASP A 2 -19.00 13.71 -17.09
N MET A 3 -19.14 12.42 -16.77
CA MET A 3 -18.13 11.72 -15.99
C MET A 3 -16.92 11.58 -16.89
N GLY A 4 -16.00 12.53 -16.75
CA GLY A 4 -14.75 12.49 -17.48
C GLY A 4 -14.01 11.19 -17.21
N LEU A 5 -13.27 10.74 -18.21
CA LEU A 5 -12.49 9.48 -18.32
C LEU A 5 -11.53 9.20 -17.14
N TRP A 6 -11.63 9.91 -16.01
CA TRP A 6 -10.61 10.00 -14.95
C TRP A 6 -11.13 9.82 -13.52
N GLY A 7 -12.41 9.51 -13.33
CA GLY A 7 -12.96 9.26 -12.01
C GLY A 7 -13.90 8.07 -12.02
N MET A 8 -13.40 6.90 -11.64
CA MET A 8 -14.13 5.64 -11.61
C MET A 8 -14.43 5.20 -10.14
N PRO A 9 -15.54 4.49 -9.87
CA PRO A 9 -16.00 4.19 -8.51
C PRO A 9 -14.95 3.55 -7.59
N GLY A 10 -14.14 2.62 -8.11
CA GLY A 10 -13.13 1.89 -7.32
C GLY A 10 -11.89 2.71 -6.95
N THR A 11 -11.71 3.89 -7.57
CA THR A 11 -10.60 4.82 -7.29
C THR A 11 -11.05 6.02 -6.45
N MET A 12 -12.23 5.95 -5.80
CA MET A 12 -12.83 7.03 -4.99
C MET A 12 -12.96 8.36 -5.76
N GLY A 13 -13.22 8.31 -7.05
CA GLY A 13 -13.35 9.50 -7.89
C GLY A 13 -12.02 10.26 -8.14
N MET A 14 -10.89 9.74 -7.68
CA MET A 14 -9.60 10.39 -7.88
C MET A 14 -9.13 10.28 -9.32
N SER A 15 -8.52 11.35 -9.84
CA SER A 15 -7.81 11.29 -11.12
C SER A 15 -6.63 10.33 -11.05
N PHE A 16 -6.25 9.74 -12.17
CA PHE A 16 -5.09 8.84 -12.26
C PHE A 16 -3.81 9.43 -11.62
N ILE A 17 -3.54 10.71 -11.88
CA ILE A 17 -2.34 11.38 -11.33
C ILE A 17 -2.44 11.52 -9.83
N SER A 18 -3.60 11.94 -9.30
CA SER A 18 -3.82 12.07 -7.85
C SER A 18 -3.67 10.72 -7.14
N PHE A 19 -4.26 9.67 -7.71
CA PHE A 19 -4.11 8.30 -7.20
C PHE A 19 -2.64 7.86 -7.19
N LEU A 20 -1.90 8.12 -8.28
CA LEU A 20 -0.49 7.71 -8.40
C LEU A 20 0.40 8.42 -7.37
N ILE A 21 0.16 9.73 -7.13
CA ILE A 21 0.87 10.50 -6.10
C ILE A 21 0.55 9.94 -4.72
N MET A 22 -0.73 9.77 -4.40
CA MET A 22 -1.18 9.22 -3.13
C MET A 22 -0.62 7.82 -2.90
N TRP A 23 -0.72 6.92 -3.89
CA TRP A 23 -0.16 5.58 -3.84
C TRP A 23 1.34 5.59 -3.55
N THR A 24 2.09 6.42 -4.28
CA THR A 24 3.55 6.53 -4.12
C THR A 24 3.93 7.02 -2.72
N LEU A 25 3.23 8.03 -2.19
CA LEU A 25 3.45 8.55 -0.83
C LEU A 25 3.11 7.49 0.22
N MET A 26 1.99 6.80 0.07
CA MET A 26 1.55 5.74 0.97
C MET A 26 2.56 4.60 0.99
N MET A 27 2.98 4.11 -0.19
CA MET A 27 3.99 3.06 -0.29
C MET A 27 5.35 3.52 0.25
N ALA A 28 5.75 4.75 0.03
CA ALA A 28 6.96 5.30 0.62
C ALA A 28 6.87 5.27 2.14
N ALA A 29 5.79 5.76 2.74
CA ALA A 29 5.61 5.78 4.19
C ALA A 29 5.68 4.37 4.81
N MET A 30 5.02 3.38 4.21
CA MET A 30 4.99 2.00 4.70
C MET A 30 6.32 1.27 4.50
N MET A 31 7.00 1.52 3.38
CA MET A 31 8.14 0.71 2.93
C MET A 31 9.51 1.36 3.14
N LEU A 32 9.57 2.63 3.55
CA LEU A 32 10.85 3.31 3.81
C LEU A 32 11.64 2.65 4.95
N SER A 33 10.95 2.09 5.94
CA SER A 33 11.56 1.31 7.01
C SER A 33 12.38 0.12 6.48
N SER A 34 12.00 -0.41 5.33
CA SER A 34 12.61 -1.56 4.68
C SER A 34 13.98 -1.25 4.07
N ILE A 35 14.17 -0.05 3.52
CA ILE A 35 15.45 0.38 2.92
C ILE A 35 16.40 0.98 3.98
N ALA A 36 15.90 1.35 5.15
CA ALA A 36 16.69 2.04 6.17
C ALA A 36 18.00 1.32 6.56
N PRO A 37 18.04 -0.01 6.81
CA PRO A 37 19.29 -0.70 7.13
C PRO A 37 20.32 -0.66 6.00
N LEU A 38 19.86 -0.79 4.75
CA LEU A 38 20.70 -0.68 3.55
C LEU A 38 21.23 0.75 3.38
N ALA A 39 20.37 1.75 3.54
CA ALA A 39 20.74 3.16 3.44
C ALA A 39 21.79 3.53 4.49
N ALA A 40 21.61 3.10 5.73
CA ALA A 40 22.57 3.34 6.82
C ALA A 40 23.95 2.68 6.56
N LEU A 41 23.96 1.46 6.01
CA LEU A 41 25.21 0.80 5.62
C LEU A 41 25.86 1.49 4.41
N TYR A 42 25.03 1.89 3.43
CA TYR A 42 25.48 2.59 2.25
C TYR A 42 26.12 3.94 2.59
N GLU A 43 25.51 4.71 3.48
CA GLU A 43 26.05 5.98 3.97
C GLU A 43 27.45 5.84 4.58
N ARG A 44 27.69 4.76 5.32
CA ARG A 44 29.01 4.47 5.94
C ARG A 44 30.08 4.10 4.91
N THR A 45 29.70 3.56 3.77
CA THR A 45 30.64 3.10 2.73
C THR A 45 30.95 4.15 1.70
N VAL A 46 30.09 5.16 1.54
CA VAL A 46 30.27 6.26 0.57
C VAL A 46 31.05 7.40 1.21
N THR A 47 32.21 7.72 0.64
CA THR A 47 33.10 8.78 1.15
C THR A 47 32.87 10.16 0.49
N SER A 48 32.29 10.19 -0.74
CA SER A 48 32.05 11.42 -1.49
C SER A 48 30.61 11.53 -1.98
N ASN A 49 30.09 12.76 -2.03
CA ASN A 49 28.73 13.07 -2.53
C ASN A 49 27.63 12.22 -1.90
N ARG A 50 27.67 12.06 -0.57
CA ARG A 50 26.74 11.18 0.19
C ARG A 50 25.28 11.52 -0.05
N GLY A 51 24.91 12.81 0.07
CA GLY A 51 23.54 13.27 -0.06
C GLY A 51 22.91 12.89 -1.43
N PRO A 52 23.45 13.36 -2.56
CA PRO A 52 22.93 13.04 -3.89
C PRO A 52 22.87 11.54 -4.18
N ARG A 53 23.83 10.78 -3.70
CA ARG A 53 23.87 9.32 -3.92
C ARG A 53 22.84 8.58 -3.09
N LEU A 54 22.63 9.00 -1.84
CA LEU A 54 21.59 8.44 -0.98
C LEU A 54 20.20 8.80 -1.50
N SER A 55 20.02 10.03 -2.01
CA SER A 55 18.78 10.45 -2.67
C SER A 55 18.52 9.66 -3.95
N ALA A 56 19.55 9.35 -4.74
CA ALA A 56 19.40 8.51 -5.93
C ALA A 56 19.01 7.06 -5.56
N LEU A 57 19.60 6.50 -4.50
CA LEU A 57 19.22 5.18 -3.97
C LEU A 57 17.76 5.16 -3.51
N GLY A 58 17.37 6.13 -2.68
CA GLY A 58 15.98 6.27 -2.21
C GLY A 58 15.01 6.55 -3.34
N GLY A 59 15.37 7.43 -4.27
CA GLY A 59 14.58 7.75 -5.46
C GLY A 59 14.32 6.53 -6.33
N GLY A 60 15.35 5.71 -6.59
CA GLY A 60 15.17 4.45 -7.32
C GLY A 60 14.23 3.47 -6.64
N TYR A 61 14.30 3.38 -5.31
CA TYR A 61 13.40 2.57 -4.52
C TYR A 61 11.94 3.06 -4.61
N VAL A 62 11.71 4.36 -4.44
CA VAL A 62 10.38 4.98 -4.56
C VAL A 62 9.84 4.85 -5.97
N MET A 63 10.67 4.99 -7.01
CA MET A 63 10.27 4.74 -8.40
C MET A 63 9.76 3.32 -8.64
N ALA A 64 10.42 2.31 -8.07
CA ALA A 64 9.96 0.92 -8.18
C ALA A 64 8.57 0.74 -7.57
N TRP A 65 8.30 1.36 -6.43
CA TRP A 65 6.98 1.34 -5.78
C TRP A 65 5.95 2.21 -6.50
N GLY A 66 6.33 3.39 -6.98
CA GLY A 66 5.45 4.26 -7.78
C GLY A 66 4.98 3.58 -9.07
N ALA A 67 5.84 2.81 -9.72
CA ALA A 67 5.47 2.06 -10.92
C ALA A 67 4.36 1.02 -10.66
N THR A 68 4.27 0.46 -9.43
CA THR A 68 3.17 -0.44 -9.06
C THR A 68 1.83 0.27 -8.93
N GLY A 69 1.83 1.59 -8.77
CA GLY A 69 0.61 2.39 -8.70
C GLY A 69 -0.24 2.31 -9.96
N VAL A 70 0.39 2.11 -11.13
CA VAL A 70 -0.35 1.91 -12.39
C VAL A 70 -1.16 0.62 -12.33
N ALA A 71 -0.54 -0.48 -11.89
CA ALA A 71 -1.25 -1.75 -11.73
C ALA A 71 -2.29 -1.67 -10.60
N ALA A 72 -1.96 -0.99 -9.50
CA ALA A 72 -2.88 -0.80 -8.38
C ALA A 72 -4.11 0.02 -8.78
N PHE A 73 -3.95 1.04 -9.62
CA PHE A 73 -5.07 1.82 -10.15
C PHE A 73 -6.06 0.94 -10.93
N VAL A 74 -5.54 0.15 -11.88
CA VAL A 74 -6.37 -0.76 -12.67
C VAL A 74 -7.04 -1.83 -11.79
N ILE A 75 -6.32 -2.37 -10.81
CA ILE A 75 -6.86 -3.37 -9.88
C ILE A 75 -7.96 -2.75 -9.01
N ALA A 76 -7.74 -1.56 -8.46
CA ALA A 76 -8.72 -0.88 -7.62
C ALA A 76 -10.00 -0.53 -8.39
N ASP A 77 -9.85 -0.12 -9.65
CA ASP A 77 -10.94 0.18 -10.56
C ASP A 77 -11.80 -1.05 -10.84
N VAL A 78 -11.16 -2.12 -11.34
CA VAL A 78 -11.85 -3.39 -11.64
C VAL A 78 -12.50 -4.00 -10.39
N PHE A 79 -11.85 -3.91 -9.23
CA PHE A 79 -12.41 -4.44 -7.98
C PHE A 79 -13.56 -3.59 -7.46
N GLY A 80 -13.50 -2.28 -7.65
CA GLY A 80 -14.61 -1.38 -7.32
C GLY A 80 -15.87 -1.69 -8.13
N ASP A 81 -15.72 -1.88 -9.45
CA ASP A 81 -16.82 -2.27 -10.33
C ASP A 81 -17.41 -3.65 -9.96
N ILE A 82 -16.53 -4.62 -9.67
CA ILE A 82 -16.97 -5.95 -9.22
C ILE A 82 -17.73 -5.87 -7.89
N ALA A 83 -17.26 -5.06 -6.95
CA ALA A 83 -17.90 -4.91 -5.65
C ALA A 83 -19.30 -4.27 -5.78
N ALA A 84 -19.43 -3.26 -6.66
CA ALA A 84 -20.70 -2.58 -6.90
C ALA A 84 -21.73 -3.45 -7.63
N ASP A 85 -21.30 -4.16 -8.68
CA ASP A 85 -22.22 -4.85 -9.59
C ASP A 85 -22.48 -6.32 -9.20
N ARG A 86 -21.51 -6.97 -8.56
CA ARG A 86 -21.52 -8.43 -8.34
C ARG A 86 -20.97 -8.84 -6.97
N PRO A 87 -21.72 -8.64 -5.88
CA PRO A 87 -21.23 -8.88 -4.52
C PRO A 87 -20.75 -10.33 -4.28
N THR A 88 -21.41 -11.31 -4.87
CA THR A 88 -20.97 -12.71 -4.78
C THR A 88 -19.61 -12.95 -5.45
N LEU A 89 -19.35 -12.29 -6.57
CA LEU A 89 -18.05 -12.37 -7.24
C LEU A 89 -16.99 -11.66 -6.43
N ALA A 90 -17.31 -10.50 -5.84
CA ALA A 90 -16.42 -9.75 -4.96
C ALA A 90 -15.96 -10.60 -3.77
N GLN A 91 -16.88 -11.32 -3.12
CA GLN A 91 -16.55 -12.27 -2.05
C GLN A 91 -15.55 -13.34 -2.51
N TRP A 92 -15.77 -13.97 -3.66
CA TRP A 92 -14.85 -14.98 -4.17
C TRP A 92 -13.50 -14.41 -4.58
N VAL A 93 -13.46 -13.19 -5.07
CA VAL A 93 -12.21 -12.46 -5.36
C VAL A 93 -11.45 -12.20 -4.05
N ALA A 94 -12.13 -11.76 -2.98
CA ALA A 94 -11.50 -11.59 -1.67
C ALA A 94 -10.91 -12.92 -1.17
N VAL A 95 -11.69 -14.00 -1.21
CA VAL A 95 -11.21 -15.35 -0.85
C VAL A 95 -9.97 -15.73 -1.65
N ALA A 96 -9.99 -15.50 -2.97
CA ALA A 96 -8.85 -15.80 -3.83
C ALA A 96 -7.61 -14.97 -3.48
N CYS A 97 -7.77 -13.68 -3.18
CA CYS A 97 -6.67 -12.80 -2.73
C CYS A 97 -6.04 -13.29 -1.42
N PHE A 98 -6.87 -13.64 -0.42
CA PHE A 98 -6.36 -14.14 0.85
C PHE A 98 -5.71 -15.52 0.73
N CYS A 99 -6.30 -16.42 -0.05
CA CYS A 99 -5.69 -17.73 -0.35
C CYS A 99 -4.36 -17.57 -1.09
N ALA A 100 -4.32 -16.74 -2.13
CA ALA A 100 -3.09 -16.48 -2.88
C ALA A 100 -2.01 -15.87 -1.99
N ALA A 101 -2.36 -14.89 -1.16
CA ALA A 101 -1.44 -14.28 -0.21
C ALA A 101 -0.93 -15.30 0.82
N GLY A 102 -1.83 -16.09 1.42
CA GLY A 102 -1.47 -17.12 2.39
C GLY A 102 -0.56 -18.21 1.79
N LEU A 103 -0.91 -18.72 0.61
CA LEU A 103 -0.09 -19.70 -0.10
C LEU A 103 1.28 -19.12 -0.47
N TYR A 104 1.31 -17.89 -0.99
CA TYR A 104 2.58 -17.22 -1.33
C TYR A 104 3.50 -17.08 -0.12
N GLN A 105 2.96 -16.75 1.07
CA GLN A 105 3.70 -16.66 2.31
C GLN A 105 4.42 -17.96 2.69
N LEU A 106 3.91 -19.11 2.25
CA LEU A 106 4.50 -20.42 2.51
C LEU A 106 5.52 -20.83 1.43
N THR A 107 5.63 -20.11 0.32
CA THR A 107 6.50 -20.49 -0.79
C THR A 107 7.98 -20.23 -0.51
N PRO A 108 8.88 -21.06 -1.07
CA PRO A 108 10.31 -20.81 -1.00
C PRO A 108 10.73 -19.53 -1.74
N LEU A 109 9.93 -19.08 -2.71
CA LEU A 109 10.18 -17.84 -3.43
C LEU A 109 10.07 -16.62 -2.51
N LYS A 110 9.00 -16.56 -1.69
CA LYS A 110 8.85 -15.53 -0.64
C LYS A 110 10.04 -15.55 0.30
N MET A 111 10.46 -16.73 0.77
CA MET A 111 11.56 -16.84 1.72
C MET A 111 12.87 -16.32 1.11
N ARG A 112 13.17 -16.66 -0.14
CA ARG A 112 14.36 -16.13 -0.85
C ARG A 112 14.32 -14.61 -1.01
N CYS A 113 13.17 -14.04 -1.38
CA CYS A 113 13.02 -12.58 -1.49
C CYS A 113 13.17 -11.91 -0.12
N LEU A 114 12.61 -12.51 0.93
CA LEU A 114 12.69 -12.00 2.29
C LEU A 114 14.13 -12.01 2.82
N ASP A 115 14.86 -13.11 2.63
CA ASP A 115 16.28 -13.24 3.01
C ASP A 115 17.13 -12.19 2.31
N HIS A 116 16.84 -11.98 1.02
CA HIS A 116 17.53 -10.95 0.26
C HIS A 116 17.28 -9.56 0.83
N CYS A 117 16.02 -9.20 1.13
CA CYS A 117 15.68 -7.92 1.77
C CYS A 117 16.30 -7.75 3.16
N ARG A 118 16.55 -8.84 3.90
CA ARG A 118 17.12 -8.84 5.25
C ARG A 118 18.65 -8.82 5.28
N SER A 119 19.32 -9.04 4.14
CA SER A 119 20.78 -9.09 4.03
C SER A 119 21.33 -7.81 3.37
N PRO A 120 21.52 -6.71 4.11
CA PRO A 120 22.00 -5.45 3.53
C PRO A 120 23.44 -5.58 2.98
N LEU A 121 24.25 -6.48 3.54
CA LEU A 121 25.62 -6.72 3.08
C LEU A 121 25.64 -7.41 1.71
N GLY A 122 24.74 -8.38 1.48
CA GLY A 122 24.61 -9.06 0.19
C GLY A 122 24.22 -8.09 -0.93
N HIS A 123 23.30 -7.17 -0.65
CA HIS A 123 22.94 -6.10 -1.57
C HIS A 123 24.12 -5.16 -1.88
N LEU A 124 24.84 -4.73 -0.85
CA LEU A 124 25.97 -3.83 -1.03
C LEU A 124 27.04 -4.46 -1.92
N MET A 125 27.35 -5.74 -1.77
CA MET A 125 28.30 -6.46 -2.61
C MET A 125 27.84 -6.53 -4.08
N GLN A 126 26.55 -6.71 -4.34
CA GLN A 126 26.02 -6.67 -5.69
C GLN A 126 26.11 -5.25 -6.31
N PHE A 127 25.91 -4.21 -5.51
CA PHE A 127 25.96 -2.83 -5.99
C PHE A 127 27.37 -2.35 -6.34
N ILE A 128 28.42 -2.96 -5.78
CA ILE A 128 29.82 -2.72 -6.17
C ILE A 128 30.03 -3.09 -7.64
N GLY A 129 29.28 -4.06 -8.17
CA GLY A 129 29.30 -4.44 -9.58
C GLY A 129 28.63 -3.43 -10.53
N PHE A 130 27.77 -2.54 -10.03
CA PHE A 130 27.10 -1.55 -10.86
C PHE A 130 28.06 -0.40 -11.21
N ARG A 131 28.20 -0.11 -12.51
CA ARG A 131 29.04 0.97 -13.04
C ARG A 131 28.18 2.02 -13.74
N GLY A 132 28.69 3.25 -13.81
CA GLY A 132 28.06 4.37 -14.51
C GLY A 132 27.35 5.38 -13.58
N PRO A 133 26.85 6.48 -14.14
CA PRO A 133 26.29 7.60 -13.39
C PRO A 133 24.99 7.27 -12.64
N LEU A 134 24.21 6.31 -13.13
CA LEU A 134 22.93 5.89 -12.53
C LEU A 134 23.04 4.64 -11.64
N ARG A 135 24.25 4.28 -11.20
CA ARG A 135 24.46 3.06 -10.41
C ARG A 135 23.63 3.04 -9.11
N ASP A 136 23.56 4.19 -8.43
CA ASP A 136 22.88 4.32 -7.15
C ASP A 136 21.35 4.24 -7.33
N LEU A 137 20.81 4.84 -8.40
CA LEU A 137 19.40 4.70 -8.78
C LEU A 137 19.05 3.24 -9.13
N ARG A 138 19.88 2.56 -9.92
CA ARG A 138 19.69 1.15 -10.25
C ARG A 138 19.73 0.25 -9.02
N ALA A 139 20.61 0.57 -8.07
CA ALA A 139 20.67 -0.13 -6.79
C ALA A 139 19.36 0.02 -6.01
N GLY A 140 18.79 1.22 -5.97
CA GLY A 140 17.49 1.48 -5.36
C GLY A 140 16.35 0.73 -6.02
N VAL A 141 16.27 0.77 -7.36
CA VAL A 141 15.26 0.01 -8.13
C VAL A 141 15.39 -1.50 -7.87
N HIS A 142 16.60 -2.04 -7.93
CA HIS A 142 16.85 -3.45 -7.70
C HIS A 142 16.40 -3.90 -6.30
N HIS A 143 16.74 -3.13 -5.26
CA HIS A 143 16.26 -3.40 -3.91
C HIS A 143 14.74 -3.29 -3.82
N GLY A 144 14.14 -2.29 -4.48
CA GLY A 144 12.68 -2.12 -4.56
C GLY A 144 11.98 -3.33 -5.17
N LEU A 145 12.54 -3.91 -6.23
CA LEU A 145 11.97 -5.12 -6.87
C LEU A 145 11.99 -6.35 -5.94
N PHE A 146 13.06 -6.56 -5.18
CA PHE A 146 13.08 -7.64 -4.18
C PHE A 146 12.12 -7.36 -3.04
N CYS A 147 12.04 -6.10 -2.59
CA CYS A 147 11.08 -5.67 -1.59
C CYS A 147 9.64 -5.91 -2.07
N LEU A 148 9.33 -5.54 -3.31
CA LEU A 148 8.05 -5.86 -3.94
C LEU A 148 7.81 -7.37 -3.97
N GLY A 149 8.79 -8.16 -4.43
CA GLY A 149 8.70 -9.61 -4.46
C GLY A 149 8.39 -10.23 -3.10
N CYS A 150 8.87 -9.68 -1.99
CA CYS A 150 8.60 -10.24 -0.67
C CYS A 150 7.23 -9.84 -0.08
N CYS A 151 6.59 -8.74 -0.52
CA CYS A 151 5.38 -8.21 0.13
C CYS A 151 4.17 -7.97 -0.81
N TRP A 152 4.29 -8.15 -2.14
CA TRP A 152 3.19 -7.89 -3.08
C TRP A 152 1.89 -8.63 -2.72
N ALA A 153 2.01 -9.87 -2.23
CA ALA A 153 0.86 -10.67 -1.87
C ALA A 153 0.12 -10.13 -0.64
N LEU A 154 0.85 -9.56 0.34
CA LEU A 154 0.24 -8.84 1.46
C LEU A 154 -0.45 -7.56 0.99
N MET A 155 0.07 -6.91 -0.06
CA MET A 155 -0.59 -5.74 -0.65
C MET A 155 -1.90 -6.08 -1.35
N LEU A 156 -2.04 -7.29 -1.91
CA LEU A 156 -3.34 -7.75 -2.43
C LEU A 156 -4.39 -7.89 -1.32
N MET A 157 -4.00 -8.32 -0.11
CA MET A 157 -4.93 -8.37 1.03
C MET A 157 -5.43 -6.97 1.40
N MET A 158 -4.61 -5.93 1.23
CA MET A 158 -5.02 -4.55 1.48
C MET A 158 -6.17 -4.13 0.57
N VAL A 159 -6.20 -4.59 -0.69
CA VAL A 159 -7.33 -4.31 -1.60
C VAL A 159 -8.62 -4.92 -1.06
N ALA A 160 -8.57 -6.15 -0.55
CA ALA A 160 -9.74 -6.83 0.02
C ALA A 160 -10.22 -6.23 1.37
N PHE A 161 -9.33 -5.59 2.13
CA PHE A 161 -9.70 -4.83 3.33
C PHE A 161 -10.15 -3.40 3.03
N GLY A 162 -9.96 -2.93 1.80
CA GLY A 162 -10.16 -1.54 1.40
C GLY A 162 -8.84 -0.75 1.43
N VAL A 163 -8.49 -0.17 0.29
CA VAL A 163 -7.21 0.55 0.08
C VAL A 163 -7.04 1.71 1.06
N MET A 164 -8.13 2.32 1.53
CA MET A 164 -8.13 3.44 2.48
C MET A 164 -8.36 3.04 3.94
N ASN A 165 -8.45 1.75 4.24
CA ASN A 165 -8.62 1.29 5.61
C ASN A 165 -7.31 1.50 6.40
N MET A 166 -7.27 2.55 7.23
CA MET A 166 -6.09 2.92 8.02
C MET A 166 -5.65 1.81 8.98
N ALA A 167 -6.60 1.09 9.58
CA ALA A 167 -6.28 -0.02 10.48
C ALA A 167 -5.60 -1.18 9.73
N ALA A 168 -6.11 -1.53 8.54
CA ALA A 168 -5.51 -2.53 7.68
C ALA A 168 -4.12 -2.10 7.19
N MET A 169 -3.96 -0.83 6.79
CA MET A 169 -2.66 -0.26 6.39
C MET A 169 -1.62 -0.37 7.50
N ILE A 170 -1.95 0.09 8.71
CA ILE A 170 -1.04 0.03 9.86
C ILE A 170 -0.75 -1.42 10.23
N GLY A 171 -1.76 -2.28 10.27
CA GLY A 171 -1.61 -3.70 10.58
C GLY A 171 -0.67 -4.40 9.60
N LEU A 172 -0.89 -4.23 8.29
CA LEU A 172 -0.02 -4.82 7.25
C LEU A 172 1.38 -4.22 7.26
N ALA A 173 1.53 -2.91 7.50
CA ALA A 173 2.84 -2.28 7.64
C ALA A 173 3.63 -2.87 8.82
N LEU A 174 2.97 -3.10 9.95
CA LEU A 174 3.57 -3.76 11.12
C LEU A 174 3.95 -5.21 10.82
N VAL A 175 3.08 -5.99 10.17
CA VAL A 175 3.38 -7.37 9.74
C VAL A 175 4.63 -7.38 8.86
N ILE A 176 4.71 -6.52 7.84
CA ILE A 176 5.86 -6.43 6.95
C ILE A 176 7.13 -6.00 7.70
N ALA A 177 7.01 -5.03 8.60
CA ALA A 177 8.14 -4.59 9.42
C ALA A 177 8.66 -5.71 10.32
N ILE A 178 7.79 -6.46 10.98
CA ILE A 178 8.16 -7.60 11.81
C ILE A 178 8.82 -8.68 10.97
N GLU A 179 8.27 -9.07 9.82
CA GLU A 179 8.87 -10.05 8.92
C GLU A 179 10.30 -9.67 8.53
N LYS A 180 10.56 -8.38 8.29
CA LYS A 180 11.86 -7.91 7.80
C LYS A 180 12.89 -7.68 8.90
N HIS A 181 12.47 -7.22 10.07
CA HIS A 181 13.40 -6.82 11.14
C HIS A 181 13.57 -7.88 12.23
N TRP A 182 12.59 -8.77 12.40
CA TRP A 182 12.68 -9.77 13.46
C TRP A 182 13.54 -10.98 13.04
N ARG A 183 14.39 -11.45 13.96
CA ARG A 183 15.26 -12.63 13.73
C ARG A 183 14.51 -13.88 13.26
N HIS A 184 13.25 -14.05 13.68
CA HIS A 184 12.38 -15.17 13.32
C HIS A 184 11.34 -14.80 12.25
N GLY A 185 11.59 -13.76 11.43
CA GLY A 185 10.65 -13.24 10.45
C GLY A 185 10.12 -14.28 9.46
N GLU A 186 10.93 -15.30 9.08
CA GLU A 186 10.48 -16.40 8.24
C GLU A 186 9.40 -17.27 8.91
N ARG A 187 9.56 -17.57 10.21
CA ARG A 187 8.55 -18.32 10.97
C ARG A 187 7.28 -17.49 11.12
N PHE A 188 7.45 -16.21 11.39
CA PHE A 188 6.34 -15.26 11.48
C PHE A 188 5.59 -15.16 10.15
N ALA A 189 6.28 -15.06 9.01
CA ALA A 189 5.67 -15.06 7.68
C ALA A 189 4.81 -16.32 7.44
N ARG A 190 5.28 -17.50 7.86
CA ARG A 190 4.48 -18.72 7.76
C ARG A 190 3.22 -18.67 8.62
N VAL A 191 3.32 -18.16 9.84
CA VAL A 191 2.14 -17.98 10.73
C VAL A 191 1.15 -17.01 10.09
N VAL A 192 1.61 -15.89 9.55
CA VAL A 192 0.76 -14.93 8.81
C VAL A 192 0.11 -15.61 7.61
N GLY A 193 0.84 -16.47 6.89
CA GLY A 193 0.30 -17.24 5.77
C GLY A 193 -0.85 -18.17 6.20
N PHE A 194 -0.70 -18.88 7.32
CA PHE A 194 -1.78 -19.70 7.87
C PHE A 194 -2.97 -18.86 8.32
N ILE A 195 -2.74 -17.74 8.99
CA ILE A 195 -3.80 -16.82 9.40
C ILE A 195 -4.56 -16.31 8.17
N ALA A 196 -3.87 -15.94 7.09
CA ALA A 196 -4.50 -15.47 5.86
C ALA A 196 -5.41 -16.56 5.23
N ILE A 197 -4.98 -17.82 5.23
CA ILE A 197 -5.80 -18.93 4.73
C ILE A 197 -7.04 -19.14 5.62
N VAL A 198 -6.88 -19.10 6.94
CA VAL A 198 -8.00 -19.18 7.88
C VAL A 198 -8.97 -18.00 7.69
N TRP A 199 -8.43 -16.81 7.44
CA TRP A 199 -9.25 -15.63 7.13
C TRP A 199 -10.02 -15.79 5.83
N ALA A 200 -9.42 -16.39 4.79
CA ALA A 200 -10.13 -16.72 3.56
C ALA A 200 -11.34 -17.63 3.81
N LEU A 201 -11.22 -18.60 4.72
CA LEU A 201 -12.34 -19.45 5.15
C LEU A 201 -13.39 -18.66 5.92
N ALA A 202 -12.99 -17.70 6.75
CA ALA A 202 -13.91 -16.83 7.46
C ALA A 202 -14.74 -15.96 6.50
N ILE A 203 -14.13 -15.44 5.41
CA ILE A 203 -14.83 -14.65 4.38
C ILE A 203 -15.91 -15.49 3.67
N ILE A 204 -15.70 -16.80 3.51
CA ILE A 204 -16.73 -17.68 2.92
C ILE A 204 -17.99 -17.75 3.80
N ILE A 205 -17.79 -17.71 5.13
CA ILE A 205 -18.88 -17.81 6.11
C ILE A 205 -19.54 -16.43 6.31
N ASP A 206 -18.72 -15.38 6.37
CA ASP A 206 -19.14 -14.01 6.62
C ASP A 206 -18.41 -13.03 5.68
N PRO A 207 -19.08 -12.52 4.64
CA PRO A 207 -18.49 -11.58 3.69
C PRO A 207 -18.01 -10.28 4.33
N SER A 208 -18.59 -9.86 5.45
CA SER A 208 -18.20 -8.64 6.18
C SER A 208 -16.76 -8.68 6.71
N ALA A 209 -16.14 -9.86 6.74
CA ALA A 209 -14.71 -10.01 7.06
C ALA A 209 -13.76 -9.43 5.99
N ALA A 210 -14.28 -8.99 4.82
CA ALA A 210 -13.54 -8.30 3.77
C ALA A 210 -14.21 -6.97 3.39
N PRO A 211 -14.20 -5.95 4.26
CA PRO A 211 -14.99 -4.74 4.13
C PRO A 211 -14.67 -3.90 2.88
N GLY A 212 -13.50 -4.06 2.27
CA GLY A 212 -13.14 -3.35 1.04
C GLY A 212 -13.85 -3.86 -0.21
N LEU A 213 -14.56 -4.98 -0.12
CA LEU A 213 -15.35 -5.59 -1.19
C LEU A 213 -16.80 -5.82 -0.76
N ASP A 214 -17.21 -5.25 0.38
CA ASP A 214 -18.58 -5.24 0.87
C ASP A 214 -19.27 -3.96 0.40
N PRO A 215 -20.32 -4.04 -0.43
CA PRO A 215 -21.02 -2.88 -0.96
C PRO A 215 -21.61 -1.97 0.12
N ASP A 216 -22.11 -2.56 1.20
CA ASP A 216 -22.72 -1.82 2.31
C ASP A 216 -21.67 -1.06 3.12
N ALA A 217 -20.50 -1.63 3.32
CA ALA A 217 -19.39 -0.97 4.00
C ALA A 217 -18.81 0.19 3.16
N VAL A 218 -18.73 0.03 1.85
CA VAL A 218 -18.26 1.06 0.91
C VAL A 218 -19.25 2.24 0.88
N MET A 219 -20.55 1.98 0.76
CA MET A 219 -21.59 3.02 0.77
C MET A 219 -21.64 3.80 2.09
N ASN A 220 -21.45 3.13 3.23
CA ASN A 220 -21.44 3.79 4.54
C ASN A 220 -20.19 4.66 4.75
N MET A 221 -19.07 4.33 4.15
CA MET A 221 -17.87 5.19 4.17
C MET A 221 -18.09 6.48 3.37
N ASP A 222 -18.71 6.41 2.21
CA ASP A 222 -19.00 7.58 1.37
C ASP A 222 -20.00 8.53 2.08
N MET A 223 -21.05 8.02 2.70
CA MET A 223 -22.02 8.82 3.46
C MET A 223 -21.42 9.52 4.67
N ASN A 224 -20.46 8.90 5.36
CA ASN A 224 -19.80 9.54 6.50
C ASN A 224 -18.83 10.64 6.06
N MET A 225 -18.13 10.51 4.92
CA MET A 225 -17.26 11.57 4.42
C MET A 225 -18.04 12.79 3.94
N ASP A 226 -19.21 12.59 3.30
CA ASP A 226 -20.08 13.68 2.88
C ASP A 226 -20.75 14.38 4.08
N GLY A 227 -21.04 13.65 5.16
CA GLY A 227 -21.58 14.18 6.42
C GLY A 227 -20.62 15.13 7.14
N ASP A 228 -19.34 14.76 7.21
CA ASP A 228 -18.32 15.58 7.89
C ASP A 228 -17.98 16.86 7.10
N MET A 229 -18.04 16.84 5.77
CA MET A 229 -17.83 18.04 4.95
C MET A 229 -18.99 19.04 5.01
N ASN A 230 -20.23 18.60 5.30
CA ASN A 230 -21.38 19.49 5.44
C ASN A 230 -21.50 20.13 6.82
N MET A 231 -20.92 19.56 7.88
CA MET A 231 -20.96 20.16 9.22
C MET A 231 -20.03 21.36 9.38
N ASP A 232 -18.97 21.48 8.61
CA ASP A 232 -18.07 22.65 8.63
C ASP A 232 -18.63 23.85 7.84
N GLY A 233 -19.67 23.66 7.01
CA GLY A 233 -20.33 24.71 6.23
C GLY A 233 -21.39 25.50 6.99
N ASP A 234 -22.02 24.94 8.00
CA ASP A 234 -23.18 25.54 8.68
C ASP A 234 -22.83 26.41 9.92
N MET A 235 -21.55 26.54 10.30
CA MET A 235 -21.15 27.31 11.47
C MET A 235 -20.83 28.79 11.22
N ASN A 236 -21.06 29.35 10.03
CA ASN A 236 -20.69 30.73 9.72
C ASN A 236 -21.81 31.63 9.20
N MET A 237 -23.09 31.32 9.42
CA MET A 237 -24.20 32.18 8.93
C MET A 237 -25.15 32.78 9.98
N ASP A 238 -24.87 32.69 11.27
CA ASP A 238 -25.70 33.33 12.29
C ASP A 238 -24.91 34.34 13.14
N GLY A 239 -24.43 35.38 12.52
CA GLY A 239 -23.76 36.45 13.22
C GLY A 239 -23.71 37.78 12.47
N ASP A 240 -24.87 38.31 12.05
CA ASP A 240 -25.03 39.77 11.85
C ASP A 240 -26.44 40.11 11.36
N MET A 241 -27.40 40.18 12.27
CA MET A 241 -28.58 41.04 12.08
C MET A 241 -29.23 41.29 13.44
N ASN A 242 -28.72 42.33 14.12
CA ASN A 242 -29.55 43.13 14.98
C ASN A 242 -28.76 44.39 15.43
N MET A 243 -28.99 45.48 14.76
CA MET A 243 -29.01 46.86 15.28
C MET A 243 -29.53 47.77 14.16
N ASP A 244 -30.76 48.18 14.37
CA ASP A 244 -31.11 49.57 14.44
C ASP A 244 -32.63 49.68 14.54
N GLY A 245 -33.07 49.97 15.72
CA GLY A 245 -34.38 50.51 16.05
C GLY A 245 -34.18 51.59 17.10
N ASP A 246 -34.70 52.78 16.78
CA ASP A 246 -35.03 53.90 17.65
C ASP A 246 -34.00 55.01 17.85
N MET A 247 -34.27 56.06 17.20
CA MET A 247 -34.70 57.46 17.45
C MET A 247 -34.09 58.42 16.44
#